data_71e985bf0ec8ea6b96926f92339d35c8
#
_entry.id   71e985bf0ec8ea6b96926f92339d35c8
#
_cell.length_a   1.000
_cell.length_b   1.000
_cell.length_c   1.000
_cell.angle_alpha   90.00
_cell.angle_beta   90.00
_cell.angle_gamma   90.00
#
_symmetry.space_group_name_H-M   'P 1'
#
loop_
_entity.id
_entity.type
_entity.pdbx_description
1 polymer ?
#
loop_
_entity_poly.entity_id
_entity_poly.type
_entity_poly.pdbx_seq_one_letter_code
_entity_poly.pdbx_strand_id
1 'polypeptide(L)'
;MGTQVLDHQAVCSKINRIAWQIFEEFSNEKEIVIAGIAERGFLFASLLKDELDKISDLSSSLHKLSLNKDEPLYSQPVLDPSIKDFTNANVVLVDDVLKSGSTLIYGVRYFLNFPIKIMKTVVLVDRNHKRYPVKADFKGISLSTSLQEHVNVFIINKPFSVEVS
;
A
#
# COMPACT_ATOMS: atom_id res chain seq x y z
N MET A 1 22.71 13.86 1.03
CA MET A 1 21.48 14.67 0.86
C MET A 1 20.63 14.08 -0.24
N GLY A 2 19.34 13.92 0.03
CA GLY A 2 18.44 13.39 -0.98
C GLY A 2 17.95 14.47 -1.94
N THR A 3 17.58 14.02 -3.13
CA THR A 3 16.88 14.87 -4.10
C THR A 3 15.37 14.66 -3.92
N GLN A 4 14.65 15.73 -3.68
CA GLN A 4 13.19 15.67 -3.56
C GLN A 4 12.57 15.40 -4.93
N VAL A 5 11.81 14.32 -5.04
CA VAL A 5 11.09 13.94 -6.27
C VAL A 5 9.60 14.23 -6.20
N LEU A 6 9.03 14.25 -4.99
CA LEU A 6 7.65 14.69 -4.74
C LEU A 6 7.64 15.64 -3.55
N ASP A 7 7.03 16.80 -3.73
CA ASP A 7 6.71 17.73 -2.65
C ASP A 7 5.36 17.37 -2.01
N HIS A 8 4.96 18.13 -0.99
CA HIS A 8 3.72 17.89 -0.26
C HIS A 8 2.49 17.89 -1.18
N GLN A 9 2.38 18.88 -2.04
CA GLN A 9 1.25 18.99 -2.95
C GLN A 9 1.20 17.81 -3.93
N ALA A 10 2.34 17.39 -4.45
CA ALA A 10 2.43 16.24 -5.34
C ALA A 10 2.04 14.95 -4.64
N VAL A 11 2.50 14.73 -3.40
CA VAL A 11 2.10 13.56 -2.60
C VAL A 11 0.59 13.56 -2.37
N CYS A 12 0.01 14.68 -1.95
CA CYS A 12 -1.45 14.79 -1.74
C CYS A 12 -2.23 14.51 -3.03
N SER A 13 -1.76 15.01 -4.18
CA SER A 13 -2.39 14.73 -5.47
C SER A 13 -2.36 13.26 -5.83
N LYS A 14 -1.26 12.55 -5.54
CA LYS A 14 -1.15 11.11 -5.76
C LYS A 14 -2.12 10.33 -4.86
N ILE A 15 -2.21 10.71 -3.60
CA ILE A 15 -3.15 10.10 -2.66
C ILE A 15 -4.58 10.27 -3.14
N ASN A 16 -4.96 11.47 -3.57
CA ASN A 16 -6.30 11.75 -4.10
C ASN A 16 -6.59 10.90 -5.34
N ARG A 17 -5.68 10.86 -6.30
CA ARG A 17 -5.84 10.07 -7.52
C ARG A 17 -5.98 8.58 -7.23
N ILE A 18 -5.16 8.04 -6.34
CA ILE A 18 -5.22 6.63 -5.97
C ILE A 18 -6.55 6.32 -5.25
N ALA A 19 -7.02 7.21 -4.38
CA ALA A 19 -8.32 7.05 -3.73
C ALA A 19 -9.46 6.97 -4.77
N TRP A 20 -9.44 7.80 -5.80
CA TRP A 20 -10.40 7.72 -6.91
C TRP A 20 -10.28 6.41 -7.68
N GLN A 21 -9.05 5.91 -7.92
CA GLN A 21 -8.84 4.62 -8.59
C GLN A 21 -9.40 3.46 -7.78
N ILE A 22 -9.21 3.48 -6.45
CA ILE A 22 -9.79 2.49 -5.54
C ILE A 22 -11.32 2.55 -5.61
N PHE A 23 -11.89 3.75 -5.52
CA PHE A 23 -13.33 3.92 -5.60
C PHE A 23 -13.91 3.38 -6.92
N GLU A 24 -13.28 3.70 -8.05
CA GLU A 24 -13.74 3.22 -9.36
C GLU A 24 -13.69 1.69 -9.44
N GLU A 25 -12.63 1.07 -8.93
CA GLU A 25 -12.46 -0.38 -8.94
C GLU A 25 -13.53 -1.09 -8.11
N PHE A 26 -13.90 -0.53 -6.97
CA PHE A 26 -14.82 -1.15 -6.02
C PHE A 26 -16.19 -0.47 -5.94
N SER A 27 -16.56 0.33 -6.94
CA SER A 27 -17.80 1.10 -6.92
C SER A 27 -19.07 0.23 -6.82
N ASN A 28 -19.01 -1.01 -7.28
CA ASN A 28 -20.13 -1.96 -7.21
C ASN A 28 -20.08 -2.86 -5.96
N GLU A 29 -19.10 -2.64 -5.10
CA GLU A 29 -18.93 -3.40 -3.86
C GLU A 29 -19.45 -2.60 -2.67
N LYS A 30 -19.85 -3.31 -1.60
CA LYS A 30 -20.38 -2.67 -0.38
C LYS A 30 -19.26 -2.23 0.54
N GLU A 31 -18.20 -3.05 0.63
CA GLU A 31 -17.13 -2.80 1.58
C GLU A 31 -15.80 -3.31 1.05
N ILE A 32 -14.71 -2.70 1.52
CA ILE A 32 -13.34 -3.14 1.26
C ILE A 32 -12.55 -3.22 2.56
N VAL A 33 -11.54 -4.08 2.55
CA VAL A 33 -10.53 -4.20 3.60
C VAL A 33 -9.28 -3.52 3.10
N ILE A 34 -8.81 -2.51 3.81
CA ILE A 34 -7.54 -1.84 3.49
C ILE A 34 -6.50 -2.32 4.49
N ALA A 35 -5.47 -2.98 4.00
CA ALA A 35 -4.38 -3.50 4.82
C ALA A 35 -3.06 -2.86 4.42
N GLY A 36 -2.49 -2.08 5.32
CA GLY A 36 -1.16 -1.48 5.15
C GLY A 36 -0.08 -2.38 5.75
N ILE A 37 1.00 -2.60 5.00
CA ILE A 37 2.09 -3.46 5.43
C ILE A 37 3.05 -2.67 6.32
N ALA A 38 3.28 -3.17 7.54
CA ALA A 38 4.15 -2.57 8.55
C ALA A 38 3.77 -1.12 8.87
N GLU A 39 4.64 -0.35 9.51
CA GLU A 39 4.31 1.00 9.96
C GLU A 39 4.08 1.98 8.80
N ARG A 40 4.97 1.98 7.82
CA ARG A 40 4.90 2.94 6.70
C ARG A 40 3.75 2.62 5.73
N GLY A 41 3.54 1.35 5.43
CA GLY A 41 2.41 0.93 4.61
C GLY A 41 1.07 1.21 5.29
N PHE A 42 1.00 1.00 6.60
CA PHE A 42 -0.19 1.33 7.40
C PHE A 42 -0.46 2.84 7.40
N LEU A 43 0.57 3.65 7.57
CA LEU A 43 0.44 5.10 7.55
C LEU A 43 -0.08 5.60 6.20
N PHE A 44 0.48 5.09 5.10
CA PHE A 44 0.00 5.40 3.76
C PHE A 44 -1.45 4.93 3.55
N ALA A 45 -1.76 3.72 4.00
CA ALA A 45 -3.13 3.18 3.96
C ALA A 45 -4.13 4.06 4.72
N SER A 46 -3.72 4.58 5.87
CA SER A 46 -4.52 5.52 6.67
C SER A 46 -4.83 6.81 5.90
N LEU A 47 -3.83 7.37 5.23
CA LEU A 47 -4.02 8.57 4.39
C LEU A 47 -4.95 8.29 3.21
N LEU A 48 -4.83 7.12 2.59
CA LEU A 48 -5.72 6.70 1.51
C LEU A 48 -7.16 6.54 1.98
N LYS A 49 -7.35 5.91 3.15
CA LYS A 49 -8.68 5.74 3.73
C LYS A 49 -9.34 7.08 4.04
N ASP A 50 -8.61 8.01 4.65
CA ASP A 50 -9.12 9.34 4.96
C ASP A 50 -9.60 10.06 3.68
N GLU A 51 -8.84 9.96 2.61
CA GLU A 51 -9.21 10.56 1.33
C GLU A 51 -10.39 9.83 0.68
N LEU A 52 -10.40 8.50 0.74
CA LEU A 52 -11.50 7.69 0.21
C LEU A 52 -12.82 8.00 0.92
N ASP A 53 -12.79 8.19 2.23
CA ASP A 53 -13.98 8.53 3.02
C ASP A 53 -14.53 9.93 2.67
N LYS A 54 -13.68 10.84 2.18
CA LYS A 54 -14.12 12.16 1.72
C LYS A 54 -14.81 12.11 0.36
N ILE A 55 -14.38 11.23 -0.53
CA ILE A 55 -14.83 11.20 -1.93
C ILE A 55 -15.93 10.16 -2.20
N SER A 56 -16.19 9.26 -1.26
CA SER A 56 -17.14 8.16 -1.47
C SER A 56 -17.82 7.72 -0.19
N ASP A 57 -18.93 6.99 -0.35
CA ASP A 57 -19.65 6.32 0.74
C ASP A 57 -19.23 4.84 0.88
N LEU A 58 -18.19 4.42 0.17
CA LEU A 58 -17.68 3.06 0.23
C LEU A 58 -17.19 2.75 1.64
N SER A 59 -17.76 1.73 2.25
CA SER A 59 -17.36 1.30 3.58
C SER A 59 -15.98 0.64 3.51
N SER A 60 -15.07 1.06 4.38
CA SER A 60 -13.73 0.49 4.44
C SER A 60 -13.28 0.27 5.87
N SER A 61 -12.55 -0.80 6.09
CA SER A 61 -11.87 -1.07 7.37
C SER A 61 -10.36 -0.97 7.16
N LEU A 62 -9.66 -0.42 8.15
CA LEU A 62 -8.22 -0.18 8.10
C LEU A 62 -7.49 -1.15 9.03
N HIS A 63 -6.51 -1.85 8.49
CA HIS A 63 -5.74 -2.86 9.21
C HIS A 63 -4.25 -2.68 8.94
N LYS A 64 -3.45 -3.07 9.92
CA LYS A 64 -2.00 -3.19 9.75
C LYS A 64 -1.61 -4.66 9.62
N LEU A 65 -0.90 -4.99 8.56
CA LEU A 65 -0.33 -6.33 8.36
C LEU A 65 1.15 -6.28 8.74
N SER A 66 1.49 -6.94 9.83
CA SER A 66 2.88 -7.03 10.31
C SER A 66 3.53 -8.27 9.73
N LEU A 67 4.64 -8.08 9.03
CA LEU A 67 5.47 -9.13 8.43
C LEU A 67 6.90 -8.97 8.91
N ASN A 68 7.62 -10.08 9.08
CA ASN A 68 9.06 -10.01 9.19
C ASN A 68 9.65 -9.87 7.78
N LYS A 69 10.16 -8.69 7.46
CA LYS A 69 10.68 -8.38 6.11
C LYS A 69 11.95 -9.16 5.77
N ASP A 70 12.77 -9.48 6.76
CA ASP A 70 14.04 -10.17 6.56
C ASP A 70 13.86 -11.68 6.51
N GLU A 71 12.96 -12.20 7.33
CA GLU A 71 12.68 -13.64 7.45
C GLU A 71 11.18 -13.93 7.45
N PRO A 72 10.49 -13.72 6.30
CA PRO A 72 9.02 -13.80 6.26
C PRO A 72 8.43 -15.17 6.60
N LEU A 73 9.25 -16.23 6.49
CA LEU A 73 8.79 -17.60 6.78
C LEU A 73 8.90 -17.99 8.25
N TYR A 74 9.68 -17.26 9.04
CA TYR A 74 9.98 -17.63 10.43
C TYR A 74 8.97 -17.09 11.45
N SER A 75 8.18 -16.11 11.08
CA SER A 75 7.13 -15.58 11.94
C SER A 75 5.81 -15.51 11.20
N GLN A 76 4.73 -15.75 11.93
CA GLN A 76 3.37 -15.65 11.38
C GLN A 76 3.04 -14.17 11.14
N PRO A 77 2.51 -13.81 9.96
CA PRO A 77 1.96 -12.48 9.75
C PRO A 77 0.79 -12.21 10.70
N VAL A 78 0.70 -10.97 11.19
CA VAL A 78 -0.35 -10.55 12.11
C VAL A 78 -1.13 -9.40 11.50
N LEU A 79 -2.44 -9.57 11.38
CA LEU A 79 -3.36 -8.52 10.95
C LEU A 79 -4.04 -7.91 12.18
N ASP A 80 -3.92 -6.58 12.33
CA ASP A 80 -4.46 -5.85 13.47
C ASP A 80 -5.24 -4.61 12.99
N PRO A 81 -6.54 -4.45 13.31
CA PRO A 81 -7.42 -5.44 13.93
C PRO A 81 -7.56 -6.71 13.11
N SER A 82 -7.75 -7.85 13.80
CA SER A 82 -7.96 -9.13 13.13
C SER A 82 -9.34 -9.20 12.48
N ILE A 83 -9.44 -10.02 11.43
CA ILE A 83 -10.70 -10.31 10.74
C ILE A 83 -10.99 -11.80 10.89
N LYS A 84 -12.22 -12.12 11.31
CA LYS A 84 -12.61 -13.51 11.56
C LYS A 84 -12.99 -14.25 10.28
N ASP A 85 -13.56 -13.56 9.30
CA ASP A 85 -14.06 -14.13 8.08
C ASP A 85 -13.68 -13.26 6.87
N PHE A 86 -12.92 -13.86 5.96
CA PHE A 86 -12.49 -13.23 4.72
C PHE A 86 -13.30 -13.69 3.51
N THR A 87 -14.37 -14.47 3.71
CA THR A 87 -15.17 -14.98 2.60
C THR A 87 -15.71 -13.84 1.75
N ASN A 88 -15.37 -13.85 0.46
CA ASN A 88 -15.72 -12.81 -0.52
C ASN A 88 -15.20 -11.41 -0.15
N ALA A 89 -14.18 -11.31 0.68
CA ALA A 89 -13.60 -10.02 1.01
C ALA A 89 -12.91 -9.36 -0.20
N ASN A 90 -13.07 -8.05 -0.29
CA ASN A 90 -12.36 -7.22 -1.25
C ASN A 90 -11.20 -6.58 -0.52
N VAL A 91 -9.97 -6.86 -0.93
CA VAL A 91 -8.76 -6.46 -0.21
C VAL A 91 -7.96 -5.46 -1.03
N VAL A 92 -7.57 -4.37 -0.40
CA VAL A 92 -6.59 -3.40 -0.93
C VAL A 92 -5.35 -3.52 -0.05
N LEU A 93 -4.29 -4.08 -0.61
CA LEU A 93 -3.00 -4.26 0.08
C LEU A 93 -2.08 -3.09 -0.25
N VAL A 94 -1.61 -2.40 0.77
CA VAL A 94 -0.91 -1.11 0.63
C VAL A 94 0.48 -1.19 1.22
N ASP A 95 1.47 -0.72 0.49
CA ASP A 95 2.83 -0.47 0.98
C ASP A 95 3.29 0.92 0.50
N ASP A 96 4.32 1.47 1.10
CA ASP A 96 4.84 2.78 0.70
C ASP A 96 5.72 2.69 -0.55
N VAL A 97 6.65 1.75 -0.59
CA VAL A 97 7.61 1.60 -1.68
C VAL A 97 7.66 0.15 -2.16
N LEU A 98 7.49 -0.06 -3.45
CA LEU A 98 7.74 -1.34 -4.11
C LEU A 98 9.18 -1.36 -4.62
N LYS A 99 10.01 -2.14 -3.96
CA LYS A 99 11.42 -2.33 -4.33
C LYS A 99 11.62 -3.69 -4.99
N SER A 100 11.96 -4.72 -4.20
CA SER A 100 12.15 -6.09 -4.73
C SER A 100 10.83 -6.81 -4.98
N GLY A 101 9.77 -6.40 -4.32
CA GLY A 101 8.47 -7.07 -4.32
C GLY A 101 8.34 -8.16 -3.26
N SER A 102 9.39 -8.42 -2.49
CA SER A 102 9.38 -9.46 -1.45
C SER A 102 8.30 -9.20 -0.40
N THR A 103 8.28 -8.01 0.18
CA THR A 103 7.30 -7.63 1.20
C THR A 103 5.88 -7.73 0.65
N LEU A 104 5.67 -7.17 -0.54
CA LEU A 104 4.34 -7.13 -1.14
C LEU A 104 3.83 -8.54 -1.48
N ILE A 105 4.68 -9.40 -2.05
CA ILE A 105 4.25 -10.76 -2.42
C ILE A 105 3.94 -11.62 -1.19
N TYR A 106 4.66 -11.46 -0.08
CA TYR A 106 4.33 -12.15 1.16
C TYR A 106 3.02 -11.62 1.78
N GLY A 107 2.73 -10.34 1.61
CA GLY A 107 1.43 -9.78 1.96
C GLY A 107 0.30 -10.37 1.12
N VAL A 108 0.51 -10.52 -0.18
CA VAL A 108 -0.42 -11.21 -1.09
C VAL A 108 -0.63 -12.65 -0.62
N ARG A 109 0.45 -13.36 -0.33
CA ARG A 109 0.38 -14.75 0.16
C ARG A 109 -0.49 -14.88 1.41
N TYR A 110 -0.36 -13.97 2.36
CA TYR A 110 -1.16 -13.99 3.57
C TYR A 110 -2.67 -14.03 3.26
N PHE A 111 -3.13 -13.14 2.39
CA PHE A 111 -4.55 -13.08 2.04
C PHE A 111 -5.01 -14.24 1.15
N LEU A 112 -4.11 -14.83 0.37
CA LEU A 112 -4.44 -15.98 -0.48
C LEU A 112 -4.68 -17.27 0.32
N ASN A 113 -4.43 -17.28 1.62
CA ASN A 113 -4.85 -18.36 2.50
C ASN A 113 -6.37 -18.35 2.78
N PHE A 114 -7.08 -17.31 2.33
CA PHE A 114 -8.50 -17.11 2.58
C PHE A 114 -9.28 -16.99 1.26
N PRO A 115 -10.58 -17.30 1.25
CA PRO A 115 -11.41 -17.23 0.04
C PRO A 115 -11.85 -15.79 -0.26
N ILE A 116 -10.89 -14.91 -0.52
CA ILE A 116 -11.17 -13.53 -0.90
C ILE A 116 -11.76 -13.44 -2.30
N LYS A 117 -12.48 -12.34 -2.58
CA LYS A 117 -13.07 -12.10 -3.89
C LYS A 117 -12.09 -11.41 -4.84
N ILE A 118 -11.55 -10.27 -4.43
CA ILE A 118 -10.65 -9.44 -5.22
C ILE A 118 -9.54 -8.93 -4.31
N MET A 119 -8.33 -8.85 -4.86
CA MET A 119 -7.21 -8.13 -4.23
C MET A 119 -6.61 -7.16 -5.23
N LYS A 120 -6.39 -5.94 -4.79
CA LYS A 120 -5.60 -4.92 -5.51
C LYS A 120 -4.45 -4.47 -4.63
N THR A 121 -3.34 -4.16 -5.26
CA THR A 121 -2.12 -3.69 -4.59
C THR A 121 -1.89 -2.23 -4.89
N VAL A 122 -1.44 -1.49 -3.89
CA VAL A 122 -1.21 -0.05 -3.95
C VAL A 122 0.13 0.29 -3.34
N VAL A 123 0.92 1.11 -4.04
CA VAL A 123 2.16 1.69 -3.49
C VAL A 123 2.24 3.17 -3.85
N LEU A 124 2.95 3.95 -3.04
CA LEU A 124 3.23 5.35 -3.39
C LEU A 124 4.32 5.43 -4.45
N VAL A 125 5.37 4.63 -4.30
CA VAL A 125 6.52 4.64 -5.20
C VAL A 125 6.85 3.22 -5.68
N ASP A 126 6.93 3.04 -7.00
CA ASP A 126 7.43 1.83 -7.64
C ASP A 126 8.83 2.09 -8.19
N ARG A 127 9.83 1.36 -7.69
CA ARG A 127 11.24 1.55 -8.08
C ARG A 127 11.65 0.74 -9.32
N ASN A 128 10.79 -0.13 -9.84
CA ASN A 128 11.07 -0.99 -10.99
C ASN A 128 12.27 -1.96 -10.83
N HIS A 129 12.60 -2.34 -9.59
CA HIS A 129 13.70 -3.29 -9.28
C HIS A 129 13.20 -4.63 -8.73
N LYS A 130 12.11 -5.13 -9.27
CA LYS A 130 11.46 -6.33 -8.74
C LYS A 130 12.30 -7.58 -8.94
N ARG A 131 12.35 -8.41 -7.89
CA ARG A 131 12.88 -9.78 -7.91
C ARG A 131 11.77 -10.82 -7.87
N TYR A 132 10.55 -10.40 -7.53
CA TYR A 132 9.37 -11.27 -7.39
C TYR A 132 8.29 -10.85 -8.39
N PRO A 133 7.49 -11.80 -8.89
CA PRO A 133 6.45 -11.52 -9.89
C PRO A 133 5.21 -10.91 -9.24
N VAL A 134 5.32 -9.67 -8.85
CA VAL A 134 4.27 -8.89 -8.22
C VAL A 134 4.26 -7.48 -8.82
N LYS A 135 3.10 -6.88 -8.89
CA LYS A 135 2.94 -5.51 -9.39
C LYS A 135 2.09 -4.68 -8.43
N ALA A 136 2.20 -3.38 -8.53
CA ALA A 136 1.24 -2.45 -7.95
C ALA A 136 0.16 -2.17 -8.99
N ASP A 137 -1.10 -2.44 -8.63
CA ASP A 137 -2.24 -2.10 -9.50
C ASP A 137 -2.43 -0.59 -9.58
N PHE A 138 -2.27 0.09 -8.45
CA PHE A 138 -2.30 1.55 -8.38
C PHE A 138 -1.01 2.04 -7.72
N LYS A 139 -0.38 3.03 -8.32
CA LYS A 139 0.88 3.59 -7.82
C LYS A 139 0.91 5.10 -7.97
N GLY A 140 1.59 5.76 -7.05
CA GLY A 140 1.77 7.20 -7.10
C GLY A 140 2.70 7.61 -8.22
N ILE A 141 3.91 7.05 -8.21
CA ILE A 141 4.96 7.35 -9.18
C ILE A 141 5.84 6.13 -9.42
N SER A 142 6.35 5.99 -10.64
CA SER A 142 7.42 5.04 -10.97
C SER A 142 8.73 5.79 -11.09
N LEU A 143 9.77 5.28 -10.44
CA LEU A 143 11.12 5.85 -10.48
C LEU A 143 12.10 4.80 -10.98
N SER A 144 12.91 5.16 -11.97
CA SER A 144 14.06 4.36 -12.39
C SER A 144 15.25 4.80 -11.55
N THR A 145 15.53 4.07 -10.48
CA THR A 145 16.64 4.33 -9.57
C THR A 145 17.73 3.30 -9.77
N SER A 146 18.98 3.65 -9.40
CA SER A 146 20.06 2.67 -9.33
C SER A 146 19.88 1.75 -8.12
N LEU A 147 20.60 0.62 -8.09
CA LEU A 147 20.56 -0.30 -6.95
C LEU A 147 21.10 0.32 -5.65
N GLN A 148 21.94 1.35 -5.78
CA GLN A 148 22.56 2.02 -4.65
C GLN A 148 21.73 3.18 -4.09
N GLU A 149 20.79 3.67 -4.86
CA GLU A 149 19.90 4.74 -4.41
C GLU A 149 18.80 4.22 -3.50
N HIS A 150 18.40 5.04 -2.56
CA HIS A 150 17.32 4.76 -1.62
C HIS A 150 16.18 5.75 -1.81
N VAL A 151 14.96 5.24 -1.75
CA VAL A 151 13.76 6.07 -1.75
C VAL A 151 13.28 6.22 -0.31
N ASN A 152 13.18 7.46 0.13
CA ASN A 152 12.72 7.82 1.45
C ASN A 152 11.35 8.50 1.35
N VAL A 153 10.36 7.95 2.03
CA VAL A 153 8.98 8.47 2.05
C VAL A 153 8.73 9.11 3.41
N PHE A 154 8.47 10.41 3.41
CA PHE A 154 8.20 11.20 4.62
C PHE A 154 6.72 11.60 4.63
N ILE A 155 5.89 10.78 5.28
CA ILE A 155 4.44 10.99 5.36
C ILE A 155 3.90 10.94 6.79
N ILE A 156 4.79 10.95 7.79
CA ILE A 156 4.38 10.99 9.21
C ILE A 156 3.82 12.36 9.55
N ASN A 157 4.56 13.41 9.21
CA ASN A 157 4.19 14.80 9.49
C ASN A 157 4.19 15.62 8.21
N LYS A 158 3.30 16.59 8.15
CA LYS A 158 3.29 17.58 7.06
C LYS A 158 4.43 18.60 7.24
N PRO A 159 5.06 19.07 6.19
CA PRO A 159 4.78 18.73 4.78
C PRO A 159 5.32 17.35 4.39
N PHE A 160 4.55 16.62 3.59
CA PHE A 160 4.97 15.32 3.06
C PHE A 160 6.02 15.50 1.97
N SER A 161 6.88 14.49 1.79
CA SER A 161 7.82 14.48 0.67
C SER A 161 8.26 13.05 0.33
N VAL A 162 8.79 12.90 -0.87
CA VAL A 162 9.51 11.70 -1.31
C VAL A 162 10.86 12.14 -1.84
N GLU A 163 11.91 11.51 -1.38
CA GLU A 163 13.28 11.85 -1.73
C GLU A 163 14.06 10.61 -2.18
N VAL A 164 15.04 10.82 -3.06
CA VAL A 164 15.98 9.80 -3.50
C VAL A 164 17.38 10.21 -3.05
N SER A 165 18.08 9.30 -2.38
CA SER A 165 19.43 9.53 -1.89
C SER A 165 20.39 8.41 -2.27
#